data_fffe78c1dd9915684d72cce5cc9ca06f
#
_entry.id   fffe78c1dd9915684d72cce5cc9ca06f
#
_cell.length_a   1.000
_cell.length_b   1.000
_cell.length_c   1.000
_cell.angle_alpha   90.00
_cell.angle_beta   90.00
_cell.angle_gamma   90.00
#
_symmetry.space_group_name_H-M   'P 1'
#
loop_
_entity.id
_entity.type
_entity.pdbx_description
1 polymer ?
#
loop_
_entity_poly.entity_id
_entity_poly.type
_entity_poly.pdbx_seq_one_letter_code
_entity_poly.pdbx_strand_id
1 'polypeptide(L)'
;MEGFTSSLPPLSSTHIGSFLTSPFTLPSLSAFTLALAFFASSTITYLVILCTYRTLLHPLSCYPGPFLCKLTPLVSAWHAYKGDRHIFLHRLHRTYGPIVRWAPNAVSIDSATALKEIYGHGANARNVQKAEFYKAFPAVKGVHNTHNSIDKPEHARKRRVLSQAFSENALKGLESLVLKNVEVFFRTVEERMAKGREGAEKLVGKGGKSGLDMGEVFTWLTYDVLGELCFGRAFGMLADEGQRFVAGLIDNATHNHHIVGFILTVRISNVHTNVHSSSVRPLPPLHYSQPFPSSLPHYRCRSLAFYPSLPSLRK
;
A
#
# COMPACT_ATOMS: atom_id res chain seq x y z
N MET A 1 -95.52 -12.85 4.38
CA MET A 1 -94.51 -11.81 4.11
C MET A 1 -93.21 -12.56 4.01
N GLU A 2 -93.07 -13.09 3.02
CA GLU A 2 -92.29 -13.17 1.80
C GLU A 2 -90.81 -13.02 2.09
N GLY A 3 -90.12 -14.15 1.98
CA GLY A 3 -88.75 -14.43 2.07
C GLY A 3 -88.02 -14.08 0.81
N PHE A 4 -86.85 -13.60 0.96
CA PHE A 4 -85.86 -13.39 -0.13
C PHE A 4 -84.65 -14.29 0.17
N THR A 5 -84.62 -15.45 -0.43
CA THR A 5 -83.44 -16.34 -0.45
C THR A 5 -82.63 -16.02 -1.73
N SER A 6 -81.57 -15.31 -1.63
CA SER A 6 -80.60 -15.13 -2.71
C SER A 6 -79.59 -16.27 -2.72
N SER A 7 -79.71 -17.11 -3.72
CA SER A 7 -78.80 -18.21 -4.03
C SER A 7 -77.47 -17.64 -4.59
N LEU A 8 -76.39 -17.91 -3.90
CA LEU A 8 -75.03 -17.69 -4.41
C LEU A 8 -74.64 -18.81 -5.40
N PRO A 9 -74.01 -18.50 -6.54
CA PRO A 9 -73.56 -19.51 -7.49
C PRO A 9 -72.37 -20.29 -6.91
N PRO A 10 -72.19 -21.58 -7.24
CA PRO A 10 -71.04 -22.37 -6.76
C PRO A 10 -69.73 -21.88 -7.40
N LEU A 11 -68.76 -21.57 -6.57
CA LEU A 11 -67.38 -21.32 -6.98
C LEU A 11 -66.81 -22.61 -7.59
N SER A 12 -66.56 -22.58 -8.90
CA SER A 12 -65.93 -23.68 -9.63
C SER A 12 -64.44 -23.77 -9.17
N SER A 13 -64.14 -24.92 -8.57
CA SER A 13 -62.80 -25.27 -7.99
C SER A 13 -61.70 -25.61 -9.05
N THR A 14 -61.79 -25.07 -10.28
CA THR A 14 -60.96 -25.50 -11.41
C THR A 14 -59.81 -24.54 -11.76
N HIS A 15 -59.59 -23.44 -11.03
CA HIS A 15 -58.50 -22.50 -11.37
C HIS A 15 -57.35 -22.35 -10.36
N ILE A 16 -57.30 -23.14 -9.30
CA ILE A 16 -56.18 -23.05 -8.31
C ILE A 16 -55.08 -24.08 -8.56
N GLY A 17 -55.32 -25.03 -9.49
CA GLY A 17 -54.37 -26.16 -9.71
C GLY A 17 -53.25 -25.91 -10.73
N SER A 18 -53.22 -24.79 -11.50
CA SER A 18 -52.32 -24.63 -12.61
C SER A 18 -51.07 -23.76 -12.30
N PHE A 19 -51.01 -23.14 -11.14
CA PHE A 19 -49.84 -22.27 -10.78
C PHE A 19 -48.72 -22.96 -9.99
N LEU A 20 -48.89 -24.22 -9.59
CA LEU A 20 -47.91 -24.92 -8.76
C LEU A 20 -47.17 -26.07 -9.47
N THR A 21 -47.33 -26.23 -10.77
CA THR A 21 -46.61 -27.24 -11.54
C THR A 21 -45.82 -26.62 -12.72
N SER A 22 -45.05 -25.59 -12.46
CA SER A 22 -43.88 -25.36 -13.31
C SER A 22 -42.85 -26.38 -12.81
N PRO A 23 -42.44 -27.35 -13.62
CA PRO A 23 -41.30 -28.20 -13.26
C PRO A 23 -40.08 -27.30 -13.23
N PHE A 24 -39.62 -26.99 -12.04
CA PHE A 24 -38.27 -26.51 -11.81
C PHE A 24 -37.36 -27.69 -12.17
N THR A 25 -37.19 -27.92 -13.46
CA THR A 25 -36.29 -28.94 -13.96
C THR A 25 -34.90 -28.52 -13.56
N LEU A 26 -34.35 -29.12 -12.52
CA LEU A 26 -32.93 -29.04 -12.20
C LEU A 26 -32.20 -29.34 -13.51
N PRO A 27 -31.22 -28.47 -13.89
CA PRO A 27 -30.48 -28.71 -15.12
C PRO A 27 -29.91 -30.13 -15.08
N SER A 28 -30.13 -30.89 -16.17
CA SER A 28 -29.61 -32.24 -16.26
C SER A 28 -28.13 -32.25 -15.94
N LEU A 29 -27.61 -33.31 -15.32
CA LEU A 29 -26.21 -33.44 -14.92
C LEU A 29 -25.27 -33.11 -16.10
N SER A 30 -25.68 -33.44 -17.31
CA SER A 30 -24.98 -33.09 -18.56
C SER A 30 -24.98 -31.58 -18.86
N ALA A 31 -26.06 -30.85 -18.62
CA ALA A 31 -26.10 -29.40 -18.79
C ALA A 31 -25.19 -28.68 -17.77
N PHE A 32 -25.14 -29.18 -16.54
CA PHE A 32 -24.25 -28.64 -15.50
C PHE A 32 -22.79 -28.88 -15.84
N THR A 33 -22.42 -30.07 -16.32
CA THR A 33 -21.03 -30.35 -16.73
C THR A 33 -20.59 -29.54 -17.95
N LEU A 34 -21.47 -29.32 -18.93
CA LEU A 34 -21.21 -28.46 -20.06
C LEU A 34 -21.01 -27.00 -19.66
N ALA A 35 -21.86 -26.48 -18.77
CA ALA A 35 -21.71 -25.13 -18.22
C ALA A 35 -20.39 -24.96 -17.47
N LEU A 36 -20.01 -25.97 -16.65
CA LEU A 36 -18.73 -25.97 -15.93
C LEU A 36 -17.54 -25.98 -16.89
N ALA A 37 -17.58 -26.82 -17.93
CA ALA A 37 -16.54 -26.89 -18.95
C ALA A 37 -16.43 -25.58 -19.73
N PHE A 38 -17.52 -24.93 -20.09
CA PHE A 38 -17.54 -23.61 -20.73
C PHE A 38 -16.92 -22.55 -19.84
N PHE A 39 -17.29 -22.50 -18.55
CA PHE A 39 -16.71 -21.57 -17.57
C PHE A 39 -15.21 -21.81 -17.40
N ALA A 40 -14.77 -23.06 -17.27
CA ALA A 40 -13.37 -23.42 -17.16
C ALA A 40 -12.57 -22.99 -18.40
N SER A 41 -13.08 -23.31 -19.60
CA SER A 41 -12.45 -22.92 -20.86
C SER A 41 -12.35 -21.40 -21.03
N SER A 42 -13.43 -20.67 -20.73
CA SER A 42 -13.44 -19.19 -20.76
C SER A 42 -12.43 -18.59 -19.78
N THR A 43 -12.34 -19.15 -18.57
CA THR A 43 -11.38 -18.70 -17.54
C THR A 43 -9.95 -18.95 -17.99
N ILE A 44 -9.66 -20.12 -18.52
CA ILE A 44 -8.32 -20.48 -19.04
C ILE A 44 -7.94 -19.53 -20.18
N THR A 45 -8.83 -19.33 -21.15
CA THR A 45 -8.62 -18.41 -22.27
C THR A 45 -8.33 -16.99 -21.78
N TYR A 46 -9.13 -16.47 -20.84
CA TYR A 46 -8.90 -15.16 -20.23
C TYR A 46 -7.54 -15.09 -19.56
N LEU A 47 -7.14 -16.10 -18.78
CA LEU A 47 -5.84 -16.13 -18.10
C LEU A 47 -4.67 -16.16 -19.09
N VAL A 48 -4.80 -16.90 -20.18
CA VAL A 48 -3.78 -16.95 -21.26
C VAL A 48 -3.64 -15.59 -21.92
N ILE A 49 -4.73 -14.96 -22.30
CA ILE A 49 -4.73 -13.60 -22.89
C ILE A 49 -4.10 -12.59 -21.91
N LEU A 50 -4.49 -12.63 -20.65
CA LEU A 50 -3.96 -11.74 -19.62
C LEU A 50 -2.46 -11.94 -19.40
N CYS A 51 -2.02 -13.20 -19.35
CA CYS A 51 -0.60 -13.55 -19.20
C CYS A 51 0.21 -13.04 -20.40
N THR A 52 -0.24 -13.31 -21.61
CA THR A 52 0.42 -12.85 -22.85
C THR A 52 0.49 -11.33 -22.90
N TYR A 53 -0.61 -10.64 -22.62
CA TYR A 53 -0.62 -9.18 -22.55
C TYR A 53 0.38 -8.64 -21.52
N ARG A 54 0.34 -9.15 -20.28
CA ARG A 54 1.20 -8.64 -19.18
C ARG A 54 2.68 -8.93 -19.39
N THR A 55 3.04 -9.99 -20.10
CA THR A 55 4.43 -10.36 -20.33
C THR A 55 5.02 -9.74 -21.60
N LEU A 56 4.25 -9.65 -22.68
CA LEU A 56 4.75 -9.28 -24.00
C LEU A 56 4.29 -7.90 -24.47
N LEU A 57 3.03 -7.56 -24.29
CA LEU A 57 2.41 -6.36 -24.85
C LEU A 57 2.31 -5.17 -23.88
N HIS A 58 2.52 -5.42 -22.61
CA HIS A 58 2.41 -4.36 -21.59
C HIS A 58 3.53 -3.32 -21.73
N PRO A 59 3.27 -1.99 -21.55
CA PRO A 59 4.30 -0.94 -21.63
C PRO A 59 5.53 -1.18 -20.74
N LEU A 60 5.34 -1.89 -19.63
CA LEU A 60 6.42 -2.24 -18.70
C LEU A 60 7.04 -3.62 -18.98
N SER A 61 6.74 -4.27 -20.12
CA SER A 61 7.27 -5.60 -20.45
C SER A 61 8.79 -5.61 -20.58
N CYS A 62 9.38 -4.51 -21.04
CA CYS A 62 10.82 -4.34 -21.20
C CYS A 62 11.61 -4.33 -19.88
N TYR A 63 10.97 -4.06 -18.74
CA TYR A 63 11.68 -4.02 -17.47
C TYR A 63 11.85 -5.42 -16.89
N PRO A 64 13.05 -5.74 -16.36
CA PRO A 64 13.33 -7.04 -15.76
C PRO A 64 12.55 -7.21 -14.44
N GLY A 65 12.32 -8.47 -14.08
CA GLY A 65 11.66 -8.82 -12.82
C GLY A 65 11.13 -10.24 -12.85
N PRO A 66 10.78 -10.80 -11.67
CA PRO A 66 10.25 -12.15 -11.57
C PRO A 66 8.97 -12.33 -12.39
N PHE A 67 8.83 -13.47 -13.04
CA PHE A 67 7.67 -13.77 -13.88
C PHE A 67 6.35 -13.62 -13.15
N LEU A 68 6.24 -14.18 -11.94
CA LEU A 68 5.04 -14.08 -11.12
C LEU A 68 4.69 -12.63 -10.73
N CYS A 69 5.70 -11.80 -10.50
CA CYS A 69 5.48 -10.38 -10.21
C CYS A 69 4.92 -9.62 -11.42
N LYS A 70 5.31 -10.02 -12.64
CA LYS A 70 4.74 -9.44 -13.87
C LYS A 70 3.27 -9.80 -14.05
N LEU A 71 2.84 -10.96 -13.54
CA LEU A 71 1.47 -11.45 -13.68
C LEU A 71 0.53 -10.98 -12.58
N THR A 72 1.00 -10.91 -11.33
CA THR A 72 0.14 -10.62 -10.19
C THR A 72 0.84 -9.76 -9.15
N PRO A 73 0.13 -8.84 -8.49
CA PRO A 73 0.64 -8.11 -7.35
C PRO A 73 0.62 -8.92 -6.03
N LEU A 74 0.04 -10.14 -6.04
CA LEU A 74 -0.11 -10.97 -4.85
C LEU A 74 1.23 -11.36 -4.22
N VAL A 75 2.29 -11.52 -5.02
CA VAL A 75 3.64 -11.79 -4.50
C VAL A 75 4.10 -10.68 -3.57
N SER A 76 3.93 -9.42 -3.98
CA SER A 76 4.29 -8.28 -3.14
C SER A 76 3.35 -8.11 -1.94
N ALA A 77 2.06 -8.42 -2.10
CA ALA A 77 1.10 -8.41 -0.99
C ALA A 77 1.47 -9.47 0.06
N TRP A 78 1.91 -10.64 -0.37
CA TRP A 78 2.41 -11.68 0.53
C TRP A 78 3.62 -11.23 1.34
N HIS A 79 4.60 -10.60 0.68
CA HIS A 79 5.76 -10.04 1.37
C HIS A 79 5.42 -8.85 2.27
N ALA A 80 4.39 -8.08 1.93
CA ALA A 80 3.85 -7.05 2.81
C ALA A 80 3.22 -7.65 4.07
N TYR A 81 2.44 -8.72 3.93
CA TYR A 81 1.87 -9.48 5.06
C TYR A 81 2.94 -10.06 5.97
N LYS A 82 4.00 -10.65 5.40
CA LYS A 82 5.15 -11.19 6.17
C LYS A 82 6.03 -10.11 6.82
N GLY A 83 5.92 -8.85 6.41
CA GLY A 83 6.78 -7.77 6.89
C GLY A 83 8.18 -7.73 6.26
N ASP A 84 8.52 -8.63 5.32
CA ASP A 84 9.85 -8.77 4.71
C ASP A 84 9.95 -8.12 3.30
N ARG A 85 8.98 -7.30 2.91
CA ARG A 85 8.90 -6.70 1.58
C ARG A 85 10.13 -5.87 1.21
N HIS A 86 10.72 -5.16 2.16
CA HIS A 86 11.94 -4.38 1.94
C HIS A 86 13.14 -5.27 1.60
N ILE A 87 13.28 -6.41 2.27
CA ILE A 87 14.31 -7.42 2.00
C ILE A 87 14.07 -8.05 0.61
N PHE A 88 12.81 -8.35 0.30
CA PHE A 88 12.41 -8.88 -1.01
C PHE A 88 12.80 -7.91 -2.14
N LEU A 89 12.44 -6.62 -2.06
CA LEU A 89 12.81 -5.61 -3.05
C LEU A 89 14.33 -5.44 -3.17
N HIS A 90 15.05 -5.44 -2.05
CA HIS A 90 16.51 -5.38 -2.06
C HIS A 90 17.12 -6.57 -2.83
N ARG A 91 16.63 -7.79 -2.59
CA ARG A 91 17.06 -8.99 -3.32
C ARG A 91 16.76 -8.89 -4.82
N LEU A 92 15.60 -8.34 -5.18
CA LEU A 92 15.25 -8.12 -6.59
C LEU A 92 16.23 -7.15 -7.26
N HIS A 93 16.58 -6.05 -6.63
CA HIS A 93 17.58 -5.12 -7.17
C HIS A 93 18.96 -5.76 -7.30
N ARG A 94 19.34 -6.60 -6.35
CA ARG A 94 20.61 -7.37 -6.43
C ARG A 94 20.62 -8.34 -7.62
N THR A 95 19.47 -8.90 -7.99
CA THR A 95 19.35 -9.91 -9.06
C THR A 95 19.11 -9.29 -10.43
N TYR A 96 18.24 -8.27 -10.52
CA TYR A 96 17.74 -7.74 -11.79
C TYR A 96 18.29 -6.34 -12.12
N GLY A 97 19.02 -5.70 -11.20
CA GLY A 97 19.62 -4.38 -11.40
C GLY A 97 18.80 -3.21 -10.89
N PRO A 98 19.13 -1.98 -11.30
CA PRO A 98 18.62 -0.75 -10.69
C PRO A 98 17.13 -0.46 -10.98
N ILE A 99 16.56 -1.07 -11.99
CA ILE A 99 15.13 -0.92 -12.33
C ILE A 99 14.50 -2.29 -12.39
N VAL A 100 13.51 -2.55 -11.53
CA VAL A 100 12.87 -3.85 -11.41
C VAL A 100 11.35 -3.72 -11.44
N ARG A 101 10.70 -4.53 -12.30
CA ARG A 101 9.24 -4.65 -12.32
C ARG A 101 8.80 -5.66 -11.25
N TRP A 102 8.30 -5.14 -10.14
CA TRP A 102 7.89 -5.93 -8.96
C TRP A 102 6.39 -6.19 -8.87
N ALA A 103 5.60 -5.57 -9.75
CA ALA A 103 4.16 -5.80 -9.88
C ALA A 103 3.73 -5.52 -11.34
N PRO A 104 2.53 -5.95 -11.78
CA PRO A 104 2.09 -5.76 -13.16
C PRO A 104 2.20 -4.31 -13.67
N ASN A 105 1.86 -3.34 -12.83
CA ASN A 105 1.83 -1.92 -13.17
C ASN A 105 2.82 -1.07 -12.35
N ALA A 106 3.85 -1.70 -11.77
CA ALA A 106 4.78 -0.99 -10.91
C ALA A 106 6.23 -1.42 -11.11
N VAL A 107 7.12 -0.43 -11.06
CA VAL A 107 8.56 -0.60 -11.08
C VAL A 107 9.17 -0.02 -9.81
N SER A 108 10.27 -0.61 -9.37
CA SER A 108 11.13 -0.07 -8.32
C SER A 108 12.40 0.45 -9.00
N ILE A 109 12.86 1.63 -8.58
CA ILE A 109 14.04 2.28 -9.15
C ILE A 109 15.01 2.58 -8.03
N ASP A 110 16.20 2.00 -8.09
CA ASP A 110 17.31 2.22 -7.17
C ASP A 110 18.32 3.17 -7.85
N SER A 111 18.07 4.47 -7.73
CA SER A 111 18.89 5.52 -8.34
C SER A 111 18.73 6.84 -7.58
N ALA A 112 19.86 7.45 -7.19
CA ALA A 112 19.87 8.77 -6.56
C ALA A 112 19.34 9.88 -7.50
N THR A 113 19.59 9.77 -8.80
CA THR A 113 19.06 10.71 -9.80
C THR A 113 17.55 10.61 -9.89
N ALA A 114 17.01 9.38 -10.01
CA ALA A 114 15.56 9.16 -10.04
C ALA A 114 14.88 9.66 -8.76
N LEU A 115 15.50 9.49 -7.59
CA LEU A 115 14.99 10.03 -6.33
C LEU A 115 14.82 11.56 -6.40
N LYS A 116 15.82 12.27 -6.91
CA LYS A 116 15.77 13.74 -7.08
C LYS A 116 14.71 14.16 -8.11
N GLU A 117 14.59 13.42 -9.21
CA GLU A 117 13.62 13.73 -10.27
C GLU A 117 12.18 13.46 -9.85
N ILE A 118 11.92 12.39 -9.10
CA ILE A 118 10.57 11.97 -8.69
C ILE A 118 10.10 12.73 -7.45
N TYR A 119 10.97 12.87 -6.44
CA TYR A 119 10.60 13.44 -5.14
C TYR A 119 11.17 14.83 -4.88
N GLY A 120 12.05 15.33 -5.75
CA GLY A 120 12.63 16.65 -5.63
C GLY A 120 11.66 17.79 -5.99
N HIS A 121 12.18 19.02 -5.95
CA HIS A 121 11.41 20.24 -6.27
C HIS A 121 11.48 20.63 -7.75
N GLY A 122 12.09 19.80 -8.59
CA GLY A 122 12.29 20.08 -10.03
C GLY A 122 11.00 20.03 -10.86
N ALA A 123 11.14 20.41 -12.13
CA ALA A 123 10.01 20.41 -13.08
C ALA A 123 9.39 19.03 -13.27
N ASN A 124 10.19 17.96 -13.26
CA ASN A 124 9.71 16.58 -13.43
C ASN A 124 8.88 16.11 -12.24
N ALA A 125 9.28 16.46 -11.02
CA ALA A 125 8.54 16.12 -9.80
C ALA A 125 7.12 16.73 -9.77
N ARG A 126 6.90 17.84 -10.48
CA ARG A 126 5.55 18.46 -10.61
C ARG A 126 4.57 17.59 -11.37
N ASN A 127 5.05 16.71 -12.25
CA ASN A 127 4.22 15.82 -13.06
C ASN A 127 3.97 14.47 -12.39
N VAL A 128 4.64 14.18 -11.28
CA VAL A 128 4.46 12.94 -10.51
C VAL A 128 3.38 13.12 -9.45
N GLN A 129 2.55 12.11 -9.27
CA GLN A 129 1.46 12.10 -8.29
C GLN A 129 1.58 10.87 -7.39
N LYS A 130 1.11 10.98 -6.14
CA LYS A 130 1.02 9.84 -5.23
C LYS A 130 0.09 8.77 -5.80
N ALA A 131 0.44 7.51 -5.61
CA ALA A 131 -0.36 6.38 -6.08
C ALA A 131 -1.70 6.27 -5.33
N GLU A 132 -2.66 5.58 -5.94
CA GLU A 132 -3.96 5.25 -5.35
C GLU A 132 -3.86 4.48 -4.02
N PHE A 133 -2.73 3.84 -3.76
CA PHE A 133 -2.37 3.22 -2.49
C PHE A 133 -2.64 4.14 -1.30
N TYR A 134 -2.38 5.44 -1.44
CA TYR A 134 -2.60 6.41 -0.37
C TYR A 134 -4.08 6.65 -0.03
N LYS A 135 -5.02 6.21 -0.87
CA LYS A 135 -6.46 6.24 -0.56
C LYS A 135 -6.87 5.25 0.53
N ALA A 136 -6.02 4.26 0.82
CA ALA A 136 -6.26 3.29 1.89
C ALA A 136 -6.02 3.83 3.31
N PHE A 137 -5.35 4.98 3.43
CA PHE A 137 -4.86 5.49 4.73
C PHE A 137 -5.77 6.45 5.51
N PRO A 138 -6.88 7.01 5.00
CA PRO A 138 -7.71 7.87 5.83
C PRO A 138 -8.40 7.05 6.92
N ALA A 139 -8.20 7.44 8.17
CA ALA A 139 -8.92 6.87 9.31
C ALA A 139 -10.43 7.14 9.25
N VAL A 140 -10.82 8.24 8.60
CA VAL A 140 -12.19 8.64 8.35
C VAL A 140 -12.38 8.91 6.87
N LYS A 141 -13.45 8.35 6.28
CA LYS A 141 -13.75 8.53 4.86
C LYS A 141 -13.90 10.01 4.49
N GLY A 142 -13.17 10.44 3.46
CA GLY A 142 -13.18 11.82 2.98
C GLY A 142 -12.28 12.78 3.75
N VAL A 143 -11.65 12.36 4.84
CA VAL A 143 -10.68 13.18 5.57
C VAL A 143 -9.27 12.79 5.16
N HIS A 144 -8.55 13.75 4.59
CA HIS A 144 -7.17 13.53 4.15
C HIS A 144 -6.20 14.36 5.00
N ASN A 145 -5.12 13.75 5.44
CA ASN A 145 -3.99 14.44 6.05
C ASN A 145 -2.91 14.75 4.99
N THR A 146 -1.83 15.40 5.36
CA THR A 146 -0.73 15.74 4.43
C THR A 146 -0.08 14.50 3.83
N HIS A 147 -0.03 13.39 4.57
CA HIS A 147 0.58 12.14 4.10
C HIS A 147 -0.26 11.47 3.02
N ASN A 148 -1.58 11.37 3.19
CA ASN A 148 -2.46 10.64 2.29
C ASN A 148 -3.17 11.51 1.24
N SER A 149 -3.02 12.84 1.27
CA SER A 149 -3.57 13.74 0.26
C SER A 149 -2.88 13.50 -1.09
N ILE A 150 -3.65 13.07 -2.10
CA ILE A 150 -3.18 12.83 -3.47
C ILE A 150 -3.28 14.12 -4.27
N ASP A 151 -4.34 14.91 -4.03
CA ASP A 151 -4.54 16.19 -4.68
C ASP A 151 -3.43 17.18 -4.31
N LYS A 152 -2.73 17.71 -5.33
CA LYS A 152 -1.56 18.56 -5.13
C LYS A 152 -1.89 19.93 -4.52
N PRO A 153 -2.92 20.66 -4.96
CA PRO A 153 -3.34 21.91 -4.36
C PRO A 153 -3.68 21.74 -2.87
N GLU A 154 -4.45 20.71 -2.52
CA GLU A 154 -4.81 20.41 -1.14
C GLU A 154 -3.59 20.04 -0.31
N HIS A 155 -2.71 19.18 -0.83
CA HIS A 155 -1.46 18.83 -0.18
C HIS A 155 -0.57 20.06 0.06
N ALA A 156 -0.42 20.93 -0.95
CA ALA A 156 0.39 22.13 -0.84
C ALA A 156 -0.16 23.11 0.22
N ARG A 157 -1.48 23.28 0.28
CA ARG A 157 -2.14 24.09 1.31
C ARG A 157 -1.86 23.55 2.71
N LYS A 158 -2.07 22.27 2.95
CA LYS A 158 -1.82 21.62 4.25
C LYS A 158 -0.36 21.67 4.64
N ARG A 159 0.56 21.42 3.70
CA ARG A 159 1.99 21.48 3.95
C ARG A 159 2.46 22.89 4.30
N ARG A 160 1.89 23.94 3.69
CA ARG A 160 2.23 25.33 4.01
C ARG A 160 1.87 25.66 5.47
N VAL A 161 0.71 25.20 5.94
CA VAL A 161 0.31 25.42 7.35
C VAL A 161 1.27 24.68 8.29
N LEU A 162 1.55 23.40 8.02
CA LEU A 162 2.44 22.61 8.86
C LEU A 162 3.88 23.13 8.86
N SER A 163 4.39 23.62 7.72
CA SER A 163 5.77 24.10 7.63
C SER A 163 6.07 25.30 8.52
N GLN A 164 5.06 26.07 8.91
CA GLN A 164 5.22 27.18 9.86
C GLN A 164 5.59 26.68 11.26
N ALA A 165 5.00 25.57 11.71
CA ALA A 165 5.32 24.95 12.99
C ALA A 165 6.73 24.32 13.02
N PHE A 166 7.32 24.04 11.85
CA PHE A 166 8.67 23.50 11.71
C PHE A 166 9.67 24.55 11.19
N SER A 167 9.36 25.84 11.32
CA SER A 167 10.31 26.90 11.04
C SER A 167 11.45 26.91 12.07
N GLU A 168 12.62 27.43 11.70
CA GLU A 168 13.78 27.49 12.60
C GLU A 168 13.46 28.17 13.94
N ASN A 169 12.72 29.29 13.89
CA ASN A 169 12.31 30.01 15.11
C ASN A 169 11.34 29.20 15.97
N ALA A 170 10.38 28.49 15.36
CA ALA A 170 9.47 27.63 16.09
C ALA A 170 10.22 26.46 16.76
N LEU A 171 11.15 25.83 16.04
CA LEU A 171 11.96 24.72 16.58
C LEU A 171 12.86 25.17 17.73
N LYS A 172 13.47 26.36 17.65
CA LYS A 172 14.23 26.94 18.78
C LYS A 172 13.37 27.15 20.02
N GLY A 173 12.09 27.55 19.85
CA GLY A 173 11.15 27.67 20.96
C GLY A 173 10.78 26.33 21.61
N LEU A 174 10.97 25.22 20.91
CA LEU A 174 10.66 23.87 21.37
C LEU A 174 11.86 23.11 21.96
N GLU A 175 13.08 23.71 21.87
CA GLU A 175 14.32 23.08 22.33
C GLU A 175 14.26 22.68 23.81
N SER A 176 13.73 23.53 24.67
CA SER A 176 13.60 23.24 26.09
C SER A 176 12.73 22.03 26.40
N LEU A 177 11.67 21.79 25.58
CA LEU A 177 10.80 20.63 25.70
C LEU A 177 11.53 19.34 25.31
N VAL A 178 12.34 19.41 24.26
CA VAL A 178 13.15 18.28 23.83
C VAL A 178 14.21 17.95 24.87
N LEU A 179 14.95 18.96 25.38
CA LEU A 179 15.98 18.76 26.39
C LEU A 179 15.43 18.15 27.68
N LYS A 180 14.26 18.57 28.13
CA LYS A 180 13.57 17.97 29.28
C LYS A 180 13.33 16.47 29.08
N ASN A 181 12.85 16.05 27.91
CA ASN A 181 12.66 14.62 27.61
C ASN A 181 13.98 13.87 27.48
N VAL A 182 15.04 14.52 27.00
CA VAL A 182 16.40 13.96 26.96
C VAL A 182 16.97 13.72 28.37
N GLU A 183 16.72 14.62 29.31
CA GLU A 183 17.10 14.41 30.73
C GLU A 183 16.39 13.19 31.33
N VAL A 184 15.07 13.07 31.09
CA VAL A 184 14.30 11.88 31.52
C VAL A 184 14.83 10.60 30.88
N PHE A 185 15.22 10.66 29.60
CA PHE A 185 15.83 9.54 28.89
C PHE A 185 17.12 9.07 29.55
N PHE A 186 18.06 9.97 29.83
CA PHE A 186 19.33 9.60 30.49
C PHE A 186 19.09 8.97 31.84
N ARG A 187 18.22 9.58 32.66
CA ARG A 187 17.85 9.00 33.96
C ARG A 187 17.26 7.58 33.82
N THR A 188 16.34 7.39 32.87
CA THR A 188 15.75 6.07 32.62
C THR A 188 16.80 5.03 32.19
N VAL A 189 17.76 5.42 31.36
CA VAL A 189 18.87 4.54 30.95
C VAL A 189 19.75 4.16 32.15
N GLU A 190 20.13 5.15 32.99
CA GLU A 190 20.95 4.92 34.18
C GLU A 190 20.26 3.98 35.18
N GLU A 191 18.97 4.23 35.50
CA GLU A 191 18.18 3.39 36.37
C GLU A 191 18.07 1.94 35.87
N ARG A 192 17.85 1.77 34.56
CA ARG A 192 17.75 0.44 33.95
C ARG A 192 19.09 -0.29 33.92
N MET A 193 20.17 0.42 33.65
CA MET A 193 21.53 -0.14 33.73
C MET A 193 21.88 -0.57 35.15
N ALA A 194 21.50 0.20 36.16
CA ALA A 194 21.68 -0.16 37.56
C ALA A 194 20.88 -1.43 37.91
N LYS A 195 19.59 -1.48 37.60
CA LYS A 195 18.73 -2.66 37.80
C LYS A 195 19.24 -3.88 37.02
N GLY A 196 19.77 -3.69 35.82
CA GLY A 196 20.34 -4.72 34.98
C GLY A 196 21.61 -5.34 35.63
N ARG A 197 22.44 -4.52 36.27
CA ARG A 197 23.62 -5.00 37.02
C ARG A 197 23.23 -5.84 38.24
N GLU A 198 22.26 -5.35 39.04
CA GLU A 198 21.73 -6.12 40.20
C GLU A 198 21.08 -7.45 39.78
N GLY A 199 20.33 -7.44 38.64
CA GLY A 199 19.73 -8.63 38.06
C GLY A 199 20.74 -9.61 37.47
N ALA A 200 21.83 -9.12 36.84
CA ALA A 200 22.90 -9.94 36.28
C ALA A 200 23.67 -10.62 37.34
N GLU A 201 23.92 -9.98 38.52
CA GLU A 201 24.57 -10.59 39.64
C GLU A 201 23.79 -11.80 40.22
N LYS A 202 22.43 -11.72 40.15
CA LYS A 202 21.53 -12.84 40.51
C LYS A 202 21.43 -13.94 39.45
N LEU A 203 21.79 -13.66 38.18
CA LEU A 203 21.62 -14.54 37.02
C LEU A 203 22.90 -15.14 36.44
N VAL A 204 24.04 -14.99 37.12
CA VAL A 204 25.39 -15.53 36.73
C VAL A 204 25.41 -17.06 36.50
N GLY A 205 24.28 -17.75 36.61
CA GLY A 205 24.16 -19.18 36.29
C GLY A 205 23.28 -19.54 35.07
N LYS A 206 22.62 -18.62 34.39
CA LYS A 206 21.57 -18.95 33.37
C LYS A 206 21.69 -18.24 32.03
N GLY A 207 22.87 -17.82 31.58
CA GLY A 207 23.04 -17.35 30.18
C GLY A 207 22.11 -16.19 29.72
N GLY A 208 21.54 -15.43 30.65
CA GLY A 208 20.65 -14.33 30.40
C GLY A 208 21.43 -13.15 29.80
N LYS A 209 21.01 -12.68 28.62
CA LYS A 209 21.52 -11.45 28.00
C LYS A 209 21.09 -10.26 28.87
N SER A 210 21.99 -9.80 29.74
CA SER A 210 21.84 -8.55 30.49
C SER A 210 22.19 -7.41 29.56
N GLY A 211 21.23 -6.91 28.80
CA GLY A 211 21.41 -5.77 27.90
C GLY A 211 20.13 -4.95 27.82
N LEU A 212 20.30 -3.63 27.75
CA LEU A 212 19.21 -2.70 27.48
C LEU A 212 18.98 -2.63 25.96
N ASP A 213 17.74 -2.88 25.51
CA ASP A 213 17.38 -2.63 24.14
C ASP A 213 17.22 -1.12 23.93
N MET A 214 18.26 -0.51 23.35
CA MET A 214 18.26 0.92 23.08
C MET A 214 17.23 1.31 22.02
N GLY A 215 16.83 0.40 21.11
CA GLY A 215 15.80 0.63 20.12
C GLY A 215 14.45 0.94 20.77
N GLU A 216 14.08 0.18 21.79
CA GLU A 216 12.87 0.44 22.56
C GLU A 216 12.94 1.79 23.30
N VAL A 217 14.08 2.07 23.97
CA VAL A 217 14.22 3.30 24.76
C VAL A 217 14.19 4.55 23.88
N PHE A 218 14.82 4.52 22.70
CA PHE A 218 14.71 5.60 21.72
C PHE A 218 13.29 5.74 21.15
N THR A 219 12.58 4.65 21.00
CA THR A 219 11.17 4.68 20.59
C THR A 219 10.33 5.43 21.62
N TRP A 220 10.49 5.12 22.92
CA TRP A 220 9.78 5.84 23.99
C TRP A 220 10.13 7.33 24.04
N LEU A 221 11.43 7.67 23.92
CA LEU A 221 11.86 9.08 23.82
C LEU A 221 11.16 9.80 22.65
N THR A 222 11.16 9.17 21.49
CA THR A 222 10.56 9.78 20.29
C THR A 222 9.06 10.02 20.46
N TYR A 223 8.34 9.08 21.05
CA TYR A 223 6.92 9.26 21.34
C TYR A 223 6.66 10.31 22.40
N ASP A 224 7.46 10.38 23.47
CA ASP A 224 7.30 11.39 24.51
C ASP A 224 7.56 12.80 23.97
N VAL A 225 8.63 12.98 23.19
CA VAL A 225 8.91 14.22 22.46
C VAL A 225 7.76 14.58 21.51
N LEU A 226 7.29 13.62 20.70
CA LEU A 226 6.20 13.84 19.76
C LEU A 226 4.89 14.21 20.49
N GLY A 227 4.61 13.54 21.61
CA GLY A 227 3.46 13.86 22.46
C GLY A 227 3.48 15.28 22.94
N GLU A 228 4.62 15.76 23.44
CA GLU A 228 4.79 17.11 23.93
C GLU A 228 4.70 18.16 22.81
N LEU A 229 5.30 17.89 21.65
CA LEU A 229 5.25 18.77 20.47
C LEU A 229 3.85 18.87 19.84
N CYS A 230 3.11 17.77 19.76
CA CYS A 230 1.83 17.72 19.05
C CYS A 230 0.62 17.96 19.95
N PHE A 231 0.70 17.55 21.23
CA PHE A 231 -0.43 17.55 22.16
C PHE A 231 -0.17 18.37 23.43
N GLY A 232 1.02 18.96 23.58
CA GLY A 232 1.40 19.76 24.73
C GLY A 232 1.72 18.96 26.00
N ARG A 233 1.84 17.63 25.91
CA ARG A 233 2.24 16.75 26.99
C ARG A 233 2.88 15.46 26.48
N ALA A 234 3.93 14.98 27.15
CA ALA A 234 4.53 13.69 26.88
C ALA A 234 3.52 12.56 27.17
N PHE A 235 3.65 11.44 26.45
CA PHE A 235 2.88 10.22 26.74
C PHE A 235 3.36 9.53 28.02
N GLY A 236 4.58 9.82 28.49
CA GLY A 236 5.16 9.27 29.72
C GLY A 236 5.75 7.87 29.53
N MET A 237 6.04 7.46 28.30
CA MET A 237 6.57 6.10 28.01
C MET A 237 7.96 5.85 28.61
N LEU A 238 8.78 6.90 28.75
CA LEU A 238 10.09 6.80 29.42
C LEU A 238 9.93 6.49 30.91
N ALA A 239 9.01 7.17 31.59
CA ALA A 239 8.85 7.10 33.05
C ALA A 239 7.93 5.96 33.50
N ASP A 240 6.86 5.66 32.75
CA ASP A 240 5.81 4.71 33.11
C ASP A 240 5.77 3.52 32.13
N GLU A 241 6.02 2.33 32.68
CA GLU A 241 5.93 1.09 31.90
C GLU A 241 4.51 0.79 31.40
N GLY A 242 3.49 1.22 32.14
CA GLY A 242 2.09 1.03 31.77
C GLY A 242 1.66 1.76 30.50
N GLN A 243 2.41 2.78 30.06
CA GLN A 243 2.11 3.53 28.83
C GLN A 243 2.76 2.93 27.57
N ARG A 244 3.72 2.01 27.73
CA ARG A 244 4.51 1.47 26.60
C ARG A 244 3.73 0.60 25.62
N PHE A 245 2.56 0.08 26.03
CA PHE A 245 1.68 -0.67 25.13
C PHE A 245 1.24 0.13 23.90
N VAL A 246 1.20 1.48 24.01
CA VAL A 246 0.80 2.38 22.91
C VAL A 246 1.76 2.25 21.72
N ALA A 247 3.08 2.07 21.96
CA ALA A 247 4.05 1.86 20.89
C ALA A 247 3.69 0.59 20.08
N GLY A 248 3.39 -0.52 20.77
CA GLY A 248 2.95 -1.76 20.10
C GLY A 248 1.63 -1.62 19.35
N LEU A 249 0.68 -0.80 19.84
CA LEU A 249 -0.56 -0.52 19.10
C LEU A 249 -0.28 0.24 17.79
N ILE A 250 0.64 1.21 17.81
CA ILE A 250 1.01 1.99 16.62
C ILE A 250 1.71 1.12 15.59
N ASP A 251 2.64 0.26 16.03
CA ASP A 251 3.32 -0.69 15.16
C ASP A 251 2.34 -1.67 14.49
N ASN A 252 1.42 -2.24 15.25
CA ASN A 252 0.36 -3.11 14.72
C ASN A 252 -0.57 -2.35 13.77
N ALA A 253 -0.96 -1.14 14.10
CA ALA A 253 -1.80 -0.32 13.23
C ALA A 253 -1.09 0.01 11.92
N THR A 254 0.20 0.35 11.96
CA THR A 254 1.02 0.65 10.79
C THR A 254 1.19 -0.59 9.92
N HIS A 255 1.46 -1.75 10.51
CA HIS A 255 1.55 -3.02 9.78
C HIS A 255 0.23 -3.38 9.08
N ASN A 256 -0.89 -3.27 9.79
CA ASN A 256 -2.22 -3.53 9.23
C ASN A 256 -2.57 -2.55 8.09
N HIS A 257 -2.28 -1.26 8.26
CA HIS A 257 -2.45 -0.28 7.19
C HIS A 257 -1.62 -0.61 5.94
N HIS A 258 -0.39 -1.06 6.14
CA HIS A 258 0.47 -1.48 5.03
C HIS A 258 -0.13 -2.66 4.26
N ILE A 259 -0.63 -3.69 4.96
CA ILE A 259 -1.29 -4.85 4.35
C ILE A 259 -2.55 -4.41 3.58
N VAL A 260 -3.43 -3.65 4.24
CA VAL A 260 -4.69 -3.17 3.63
C VAL A 260 -4.42 -2.32 2.40
N GLY A 261 -3.43 -1.42 2.45
CA GLY A 261 -3.01 -0.61 1.32
C GLY A 261 -2.59 -1.45 0.11
N PHE A 262 -1.86 -2.55 0.32
CA PHE A 262 -1.49 -3.47 -0.75
C PHE A 262 -2.67 -4.28 -1.29
N ILE A 263 -3.56 -4.77 -0.43
CA ILE A 263 -4.75 -5.52 -0.86
C ILE A 263 -5.66 -4.63 -1.71
N LEU A 264 -5.88 -3.37 -1.31
CA LEU A 264 -6.66 -2.42 -2.09
C LEU A 264 -6.00 -2.07 -3.42
N THR A 265 -4.68 -1.94 -3.46
CA THR A 265 -3.92 -1.74 -4.70
C THR A 265 -4.09 -2.92 -5.65
N VAL A 266 -4.10 -4.16 -5.13
CA VAL A 266 -4.41 -5.38 -5.91
C VAL A 266 -5.79 -5.29 -6.54
N ARG A 267 -6.80 -4.89 -5.77
CA ARG A 267 -8.18 -4.77 -6.23
C ARG A 267 -8.34 -3.68 -7.31
N ILE A 268 -7.72 -2.54 -7.13
CA ILE A 268 -7.78 -1.41 -8.07
C ILE A 268 -7.00 -1.73 -9.35
N SER A 269 -5.86 -2.40 -9.27
CA SER A 269 -5.06 -2.79 -10.46
C SER A 269 -5.79 -3.77 -11.37
N ASN A 270 -6.74 -4.52 -10.86
CA ASN A 270 -7.56 -5.44 -11.67
C ASN A 270 -8.77 -4.75 -12.32
N VAL A 271 -9.21 -3.60 -11.80
CA VAL A 271 -10.40 -2.87 -12.30
C VAL A 271 -10.03 -1.78 -13.29
N HIS A 272 -8.84 -1.18 -13.21
CA HIS A 272 -8.40 -0.15 -14.13
C HIS A 272 -7.42 -0.67 -15.19
N THR A 273 -7.94 -1.42 -16.17
CA THR A 273 -7.32 -1.49 -17.51
C THR A 273 -7.60 -0.23 -18.33
N ASN A 274 -8.34 0.72 -17.82
CA ASN A 274 -8.50 2.03 -18.42
C ASN A 274 -7.27 2.89 -18.13
N VAL A 275 -6.30 2.74 -19.00
CA VAL A 275 -5.15 3.60 -19.17
C VAL A 275 -5.64 5.02 -19.47
N HIS A 276 -5.72 5.87 -18.45
CA HIS A 276 -5.54 7.28 -18.69
C HIS A 276 -4.05 7.51 -18.97
N SER A 277 -3.68 7.12 -20.20
CA SER A 277 -2.34 7.29 -20.80
C SER A 277 -2.03 8.76 -21.13
N SER A 278 -2.72 9.72 -20.52
CA SER A 278 -2.64 11.09 -21.02
C SER A 278 -1.52 11.95 -20.46
N SER A 279 -0.54 11.42 -19.72
CA SER A 279 0.61 12.25 -19.33
C SER A 279 1.88 11.55 -18.84
N VAL A 280 2.09 10.29 -19.12
CA VAL A 280 3.42 9.72 -18.90
C VAL A 280 4.24 9.98 -20.16
N ARG A 281 4.93 11.14 -20.21
CA ARG A 281 6.06 11.27 -21.13
C ARG A 281 7.06 10.17 -20.76
N PRO A 282 7.61 9.43 -21.75
CA PRO A 282 8.69 8.50 -21.47
C PRO A 282 9.80 9.28 -20.75
N LEU A 283 10.23 8.77 -19.60
CA LEU A 283 11.40 9.30 -18.91
C LEU A 283 12.53 9.36 -19.95
N PRO A 284 13.26 10.49 -20.06
CA PRO A 284 14.43 10.55 -20.92
C PRO A 284 15.37 9.40 -20.55
N PRO A 285 16.13 8.84 -21.50
CA PRO A 285 17.06 7.78 -21.21
C PRO A 285 17.98 8.22 -20.09
N LEU A 286 17.87 7.56 -18.94
CA LEU A 286 18.73 7.81 -17.80
C LEU A 286 20.14 7.48 -18.24
N HIS A 287 20.98 8.49 -18.44
CA HIS A 287 22.42 8.33 -18.65
C HIS A 287 23.02 7.79 -17.35
N TYR A 288 23.19 6.50 -17.30
CA TYR A 288 23.85 5.82 -16.21
C TYR A 288 25.36 5.98 -16.42
N SER A 289 26.02 6.76 -15.55
CA SER A 289 27.47 6.99 -15.59
C SER A 289 28.32 5.87 -14.97
N GLN A 290 27.69 4.75 -14.59
CA GLN A 290 28.40 3.56 -14.10
C GLN A 290 28.33 2.47 -15.18
N PRO A 291 29.44 1.78 -15.50
CA PRO A 291 29.42 0.69 -16.46
C PRO A 291 28.58 -0.46 -15.91
N PHE A 292 27.57 -0.90 -16.69
CA PHE A 292 26.82 -2.10 -16.43
C PHE A 292 27.77 -3.31 -16.37
N PRO A 293 27.55 -4.26 -15.46
CA PRO A 293 28.23 -5.55 -15.56
C PRO A 293 27.90 -6.17 -16.92
N SER A 294 28.93 -6.56 -17.65
CA SER A 294 28.89 -7.05 -19.03
C SER A 294 28.08 -8.34 -19.27
N SER A 295 27.41 -8.87 -18.23
CA SER A 295 26.65 -10.12 -18.27
C SER A 295 25.13 -9.97 -18.37
N LEU A 296 24.59 -8.72 -18.43
CA LEU A 296 23.13 -8.54 -18.56
C LEU A 296 22.76 -8.26 -20.03
N PRO A 297 21.73 -8.91 -20.56
CA PRO A 297 21.29 -8.68 -21.95
C PRO A 297 20.83 -7.23 -22.14
N HIS A 298 21.26 -6.59 -23.21
CA HIS A 298 20.83 -5.25 -23.62
C HIS A 298 19.32 -5.24 -23.84
N TYR A 299 18.58 -4.63 -22.90
CA TYR A 299 17.13 -4.44 -23.05
C TYR A 299 16.85 -3.31 -24.04
N ARG A 300 16.66 -3.68 -25.30
CA ARG A 300 16.15 -2.77 -26.33
C ARG A 300 14.64 -2.67 -26.15
N CYS A 301 14.16 -1.63 -25.44
CA CYS A 301 12.75 -1.26 -25.52
C CYS A 301 12.42 -0.90 -26.96
N ARG A 302 11.67 -1.75 -27.65
CA ARG A 302 11.02 -1.36 -28.90
C ARG A 302 10.01 -0.28 -28.55
N SER A 303 10.32 0.96 -28.89
CA SER A 303 9.34 2.04 -28.95
C SER A 303 8.34 1.64 -30.04
N LEU A 304 7.22 1.02 -29.63
CA LEU A 304 6.04 1.00 -30.47
C LEU A 304 5.51 2.44 -30.52
N ALA A 305 6.04 3.18 -31.50
CA ALA A 305 5.52 4.45 -31.94
C ALA A 305 4.15 4.20 -32.57
N PHE A 306 3.11 4.15 -31.76
CA PHE A 306 1.73 4.38 -32.17
C PHE A 306 1.23 5.59 -31.43
N TYR A 307 1.60 6.77 -31.95
CA TYR A 307 0.87 8.02 -31.66
C TYR A 307 0.68 8.78 -32.98
N PRO A 308 -0.56 8.99 -33.41
CA PRO A 308 -0.84 9.98 -34.43
C PRO A 308 -0.52 11.37 -33.84
N SER A 309 0.27 12.12 -34.57
CA SER A 309 0.57 13.54 -34.33
C SER A 309 -0.73 14.35 -34.23
N LEU A 310 -1.01 14.89 -33.05
CA LEU A 310 -2.04 15.93 -32.88
C LEU A 310 -1.46 17.28 -33.31
N PRO A 311 -2.22 18.09 -34.08
CA PRO A 311 -1.75 19.37 -34.57
C PRO A 311 -1.62 20.39 -33.44
N SER A 312 -0.55 21.19 -33.56
CA SER A 312 -0.26 22.34 -32.72
C SER A 312 -1.39 23.35 -32.72
N LEU A 313 -2.10 23.49 -31.61
CA LEU A 313 -2.89 24.71 -31.35
C LEU A 313 -1.98 25.71 -30.61
N ARG A 314 -1.44 26.65 -31.40
CA ARG A 314 -1.01 27.95 -30.89
C ARG A 314 -2.27 28.77 -30.56
N LYS A 315 -2.40 29.18 -29.34
CA LYS A 315 -2.75 30.57 -28.95
C LYS A 315 -2.42 30.76 -27.48
#